data_d23f7c46f3dc89923023822e53306a3f
#
_entry.id   d23f7c46f3dc89923023822e53306a3f
#
_cell.length_a   1.000
_cell.length_b   1.000
_cell.length_c   1.000
_cell.angle_alpha   90.00
_cell.angle_beta   90.00
_cell.angle_gamma   90.00
#
_symmetry.space_group_name_H-M   'P 1'
#
loop_
_entity.id
_entity.type
_entity.pdbx_description
1 polymer ?
#
loop_
_entity_poly.entity_id
_entity_poly.type
_entity_poly.pdbx_seq_one_letter_code
_entity_poly.pdbx_strand_id
1 'polypeptide(L)'
;MDADCLIKLTKAGLKELIAGYDTIHIPEVVWKEVVDAGKAKGRPDASLVETNIAAKRILVTGKSSSPGRGDDALIKGFQEEEYDAVATDDRKLIRNLKAARIPFVLPGLILYSLKQRGRIDQKTALRCLDQLATFISGDEYSTVRLLLEEKS
;
A
#
# COMPACT_ATOMS: atom_id res chain seq x y z
N MET A 1 2.76 -4.95 0.22
CA MET A 1 2.40 -3.72 -0.52
C MET A 1 3.34 -3.53 -1.69
N ASP A 2 2.84 -3.21 -2.85
CA ASP A 2 3.69 -2.93 -4.01
C ASP A 2 4.28 -1.51 -3.98
N ALA A 3 5.26 -1.25 -4.86
CA ALA A 3 5.98 0.01 -4.90
C ALA A 3 5.06 1.20 -5.19
N ASP A 4 4.20 1.07 -6.21
CA ASP A 4 3.31 2.16 -6.61
C ASP A 4 2.32 2.54 -5.52
N CYS A 5 1.75 1.56 -4.84
CA CYS A 5 0.83 1.80 -3.73
C CYS A 5 1.52 2.57 -2.61
N LEU A 6 2.72 2.14 -2.22
CA LEU A 6 3.51 2.81 -1.19
C LEU A 6 3.85 4.25 -1.59
N ILE A 7 4.26 4.47 -2.83
CA ILE A 7 4.58 5.80 -3.36
C ILE A 7 3.33 6.70 -3.34
N LYS A 8 2.19 6.21 -3.78
CA LYS A 8 0.94 6.97 -3.79
C LYS A 8 0.51 7.39 -2.38
N LEU A 9 0.58 6.47 -1.43
CA LEU A 9 0.26 6.76 -0.03
C LEU A 9 1.22 7.78 0.56
N THR A 10 2.51 7.69 0.23
CA THR A 10 3.53 8.64 0.68
C THR A 10 3.25 10.04 0.13
N LYS A 11 2.97 10.16 -1.17
CA LYS A 11 2.66 11.45 -1.82
C LYS A 11 1.38 12.07 -1.27
N ALA A 12 0.41 11.26 -0.92
CA ALA A 12 -0.84 11.73 -0.32
C ALA A 12 -0.69 12.12 1.15
N GLY A 13 0.47 11.86 1.77
CA GLY A 13 0.69 12.15 3.19
C GLY A 13 0.04 11.16 4.14
N LEU A 14 -0.32 9.96 3.66
CA LEU A 14 -1.08 8.98 4.43
C LEU A 14 -0.25 7.80 4.92
N LYS A 15 0.98 7.66 4.48
CA LYS A 15 1.84 6.52 4.82
C LYS A 15 1.97 6.34 6.33
N GLU A 16 2.21 7.41 7.06
CA GLU A 16 2.42 7.35 8.51
C GLU A 16 1.15 6.99 9.26
N LEU A 17 0.00 7.50 8.80
CA LEU A 17 -1.29 7.15 9.38
C LEU A 17 -1.53 5.64 9.25
N ILE A 18 -1.35 5.11 8.05
CA ILE A 18 -1.59 3.69 7.77
C ILE A 18 -0.60 2.82 8.51
N ALA A 19 0.69 3.15 8.46
CA ALA A 19 1.74 2.41 9.17
C ALA A 19 1.58 2.44 10.70
N GLY A 20 0.87 3.44 11.22
CA GLY A 20 0.57 3.55 12.64
C GLY A 20 -0.48 2.53 13.11
N TYR A 21 -1.36 2.08 12.23
CA TYR A 21 -2.42 1.12 12.55
C TYR A 21 -2.17 -0.27 11.97
N ASP A 22 -1.57 -0.34 10.79
CA ASP A 22 -1.27 -1.59 10.11
C ASP A 22 0.24 -1.74 9.93
N THR A 23 0.75 -2.94 10.13
CA THR A 23 2.14 -3.22 9.80
C THR A 23 2.25 -3.38 8.28
N ILE A 24 3.08 -2.54 7.67
CA ILE A 24 3.32 -2.61 6.23
C ILE A 24 4.56 -3.47 6.00
N HIS A 25 4.40 -4.54 5.24
CA HIS A 25 5.50 -5.41 4.83
C HIS A 25 5.79 -5.19 3.35
N ILE A 26 7.04 -4.94 3.01
CA ILE A 26 7.48 -4.84 1.62
C ILE A 26 8.64 -5.80 1.39
N PRO A 27 8.64 -6.55 0.27
CA PRO A 27 9.80 -7.34 -0.11
C PRO A 27 11.03 -6.46 -0.38
N GLU A 28 12.22 -7.00 -0.18
CA GLU A 28 13.46 -6.26 -0.41
C GLU A 28 13.54 -5.69 -1.83
N VAL A 29 13.08 -6.44 -2.83
CA VAL A 29 13.04 -5.98 -4.23
C VAL A 29 12.17 -4.75 -4.38
N VAL A 30 11.00 -4.72 -3.74
CA VAL A 30 10.08 -3.58 -3.75
C VAL A 30 10.73 -2.37 -3.07
N TRP A 31 11.37 -2.58 -1.93
CA TRP A 31 12.09 -1.52 -1.23
C TRP A 31 13.17 -0.89 -2.12
N LYS A 32 13.97 -1.71 -2.80
CA LYS A 32 14.99 -1.22 -3.73
C LYS A 32 14.39 -0.41 -4.87
N GLU A 33 13.28 -0.88 -5.46
CA GLU A 33 12.58 -0.14 -6.52
C GLU A 33 12.13 1.25 -6.05
N VAL A 34 11.59 1.34 -4.85
CA VAL A 34 11.08 2.62 -4.30
C VAL A 34 12.23 3.56 -3.94
N VAL A 35 13.20 3.07 -3.18
CA VAL A 35 14.25 3.92 -2.61
C VAL A 35 15.27 4.31 -3.67
N ASP A 36 15.80 3.35 -4.42
CA ASP A 36 16.85 3.61 -5.42
C ASP A 36 16.31 4.45 -6.57
N ALA A 37 15.16 4.11 -7.11
CA ALA A 37 14.53 4.88 -8.18
C ALA A 37 14.14 6.30 -7.72
N GLY A 38 13.62 6.42 -6.51
CA GLY A 38 13.26 7.71 -5.92
C GLY A 38 14.48 8.59 -5.67
N LYS A 39 15.55 8.04 -5.15
CA LYS A 39 16.82 8.77 -4.93
C LYS A 39 17.44 9.22 -6.26
N ALA A 40 17.49 8.34 -7.25
CA ALA A 40 18.00 8.65 -8.58
C ALA A 40 17.24 9.80 -9.24
N LYS A 41 15.94 9.93 -8.95
CA LYS A 41 15.08 11.01 -9.45
C LYS A 41 15.02 12.21 -8.51
N GLY A 42 15.73 12.17 -7.37
CA GLY A 42 15.71 13.25 -6.37
C GLY A 42 14.37 13.43 -5.68
N ARG A 43 13.56 12.38 -5.56
CA ARG A 43 12.25 12.45 -4.93
C ARG A 43 12.33 12.42 -3.40
N PRO A 44 11.72 13.40 -2.68
CA PRO A 44 11.74 13.40 -1.21
C PRO A 44 11.03 12.20 -0.56
N ASP A 45 10.03 11.64 -1.23
CA ASP A 45 9.25 10.49 -0.74
C ASP A 45 10.12 9.24 -0.51
N ALA A 46 11.18 9.04 -1.29
CA ALA A 46 12.11 7.92 -1.08
C ALA A 46 12.82 8.04 0.28
N SER A 47 13.26 9.24 0.64
CA SER A 47 13.91 9.48 1.94
C SER A 47 12.94 9.28 3.10
N LEU A 48 11.68 9.67 2.93
CA LEU A 48 10.65 9.44 3.94
C LEU A 48 10.37 7.95 4.16
N VAL A 49 10.36 7.16 3.09
CA VAL A 49 10.19 5.71 3.18
C VAL A 49 11.36 5.10 3.96
N GLU A 50 12.60 5.48 3.66
CA GLU A 50 13.78 5.01 4.40
C GLU A 50 13.68 5.32 5.89
N THR A 51 13.25 6.53 6.25
CA THR A 51 13.07 6.94 7.64
C THR A 51 12.07 6.04 8.35
N ASN A 52 10.96 5.69 7.69
CA ASN A 52 9.94 4.80 8.27
C ASN A 52 10.41 3.36 8.39
N ILE A 53 11.24 2.87 7.49
CA ILE A 53 11.86 1.55 7.61
C ILE A 53 12.80 1.54 8.82
N ALA A 54 13.63 2.56 8.98
CA ALA A 54 14.53 2.69 10.12
C ALA A 54 13.75 2.77 11.44
N ALA A 55 12.58 3.39 11.46
CA ALA A 55 11.70 3.46 12.63
C ALA A 55 10.86 2.18 12.83
N LYS A 56 11.05 1.14 12.03
CA LYS A 56 10.33 -0.14 12.06
C LYS A 56 8.82 -0.04 11.82
N ARG A 57 8.36 1.04 11.20
CA ARG A 57 6.95 1.22 10.80
C ARG A 57 6.65 0.50 9.50
N ILE A 58 7.68 0.36 8.67
CA ILE A 58 7.63 -0.40 7.42
C ILE A 58 8.71 -1.47 7.52
N LEU A 59 8.30 -2.73 7.41
CA LEU A 59 9.23 -3.86 7.52
C LEU A 59 9.60 -4.38 6.15
N VAL A 60 10.90 -4.44 5.89
CA VAL A 60 11.42 -5.10 4.70
C VAL A 60 11.53 -6.58 4.99
N THR A 61 10.79 -7.39 4.24
CA THR A 61 10.71 -8.83 4.45
C THR A 61 11.26 -9.60 3.25
N GLY A 62 11.65 -10.84 3.50
CA GLY A 62 12.06 -11.75 2.44
C GLY A 62 13.32 -11.32 1.75
N LYS A 63 14.48 -11.59 2.34
CA LYS A 63 15.74 -11.58 1.60
C LYS A 63 15.60 -12.57 0.46
N SER A 64 15.10 -12.09 -0.65
CA SER A 64 14.83 -12.90 -1.81
C SER A 64 16.15 -13.26 -2.47
N SER A 65 16.45 -14.54 -2.48
CA SER A 65 17.45 -15.12 -3.37
C SER A 65 16.91 -15.28 -4.80
N SER A 66 15.65 -14.93 -5.05
CA SER A 66 15.02 -15.10 -6.36
C SER A 66 15.16 -13.81 -7.18
N PRO A 67 15.79 -13.87 -8.37
CA PRO A 67 15.78 -12.75 -9.30
C PRO A 67 14.36 -12.65 -9.89
N GLY A 68 13.49 -11.88 -9.25
CA GLY A 68 12.13 -11.68 -9.72
C GLY A 68 11.78 -10.20 -9.73
N ARG A 69 10.74 -9.84 -10.46
CA ARG A 69 10.11 -8.53 -10.36
C ARG A 69 9.45 -8.39 -8.99
N GLY A 70 9.19 -7.16 -8.55
CA GLY A 70 8.48 -6.89 -7.31
C GLY A 70 7.15 -7.63 -7.19
N ASP A 71 6.42 -7.80 -8.30
CA ASP A 71 5.14 -8.52 -8.35
C ASP A 71 5.29 -10.00 -7.97
N ASP A 72 6.32 -10.67 -8.53
CA ASP A 72 6.60 -12.07 -8.22
C ASP A 72 7.02 -12.24 -6.76
N ALA A 73 7.81 -11.30 -6.24
CA ALA A 73 8.23 -11.29 -4.84
C ALA A 73 7.04 -11.12 -3.88
N LEU A 74 6.06 -10.29 -4.25
CA LEU A 74 4.84 -10.10 -3.46
C LEU A 74 4.01 -11.37 -3.38
N ILE A 75 3.80 -12.03 -4.51
CA ILE A 75 3.02 -13.29 -4.57
C ILE A 75 3.73 -14.39 -3.77
N LYS A 76 5.03 -14.55 -3.98
CA LYS A 76 5.82 -15.55 -3.29
C LYS A 76 5.86 -15.30 -1.78
N GLY A 77 6.08 -14.04 -1.39
CA GLY A 77 6.08 -13.65 0.02
C GLY A 77 4.76 -13.94 0.70
N PHE A 78 3.64 -13.65 0.04
CA PHE A 78 2.31 -13.95 0.57
C PHE A 78 2.10 -15.45 0.78
N GLN A 79 2.59 -16.27 -0.16
CA GLN A 79 2.45 -17.72 -0.08
C GLN A 79 3.32 -18.35 1.02
N GLU A 80 4.45 -17.74 1.35
CA GLU A 80 5.40 -18.23 2.35
C GLU A 80 5.10 -17.76 3.77
N GLU A 81 4.43 -16.63 3.94
CA GLU A 81 4.11 -16.04 5.24
C GLU A 81 2.63 -15.70 5.35
N GLU A 82 2.15 -15.53 6.58
CA GLU A 82 0.76 -15.15 6.82
C GLU A 82 0.58 -13.62 6.75
N TYR A 83 -0.13 -13.17 5.73
CA TYR A 83 -0.55 -11.78 5.56
C TYR A 83 -2.05 -11.74 5.31
N ASP A 84 -2.67 -10.61 5.65
CA ASP A 84 -4.09 -10.41 5.42
C ASP A 84 -4.42 -10.16 3.96
N ALA A 85 -3.61 -9.35 3.28
CA ALA A 85 -3.82 -9.02 1.87
C ALA A 85 -2.58 -8.37 1.26
N VAL A 86 -2.54 -8.34 -0.07
CA VAL A 86 -1.56 -7.56 -0.83
C VAL A 86 -2.19 -6.23 -1.20
N ALA A 87 -1.55 -5.12 -0.82
CA ALA A 87 -2.03 -3.78 -1.15
C ALA A 87 -1.45 -3.34 -2.50
N THR A 88 -2.33 -3.12 -3.46
CA THR A 88 -1.95 -2.72 -4.82
C THR A 88 -3.17 -2.17 -5.57
N ASP A 89 -2.93 -1.35 -6.59
CA ASP A 89 -3.93 -0.97 -7.59
C ASP A 89 -3.47 -1.31 -9.02
N ASP A 90 -2.37 -2.03 -9.16
CA ASP A 90 -1.87 -2.48 -10.46
C ASP A 90 -2.76 -3.58 -11.03
N ARG A 91 -3.38 -3.32 -12.19
CA ARG A 91 -4.33 -4.23 -12.81
C ARG A 91 -3.71 -5.58 -13.19
N LYS A 92 -2.47 -5.58 -13.66
CA LYS A 92 -1.76 -6.80 -14.02
C LYS A 92 -1.50 -7.66 -12.79
N LEU A 93 -1.00 -7.04 -11.73
CA LEU A 93 -0.77 -7.72 -10.46
C LEU A 93 -2.08 -8.26 -9.88
N ILE A 94 -3.15 -7.45 -9.90
CA ILE A 94 -4.48 -7.88 -9.43
C ILE A 94 -4.94 -9.13 -10.17
N ARG A 95 -4.77 -9.20 -11.48
CA ARG A 95 -5.13 -10.41 -12.24
C ARG A 95 -4.35 -11.63 -11.78
N ASN A 96 -3.06 -11.46 -11.52
CA ASN A 96 -2.21 -12.54 -11.03
C ASN A 96 -2.59 -12.96 -9.60
N LEU A 97 -2.94 -11.99 -8.75
CA LEU A 97 -3.41 -12.27 -7.39
C LEU A 97 -4.73 -13.02 -7.39
N LYS A 98 -5.68 -12.63 -8.26
CA LYS A 98 -6.94 -13.34 -8.43
C LYS A 98 -6.72 -14.79 -8.88
N ALA A 99 -5.84 -15.00 -9.85
CA ALA A 99 -5.50 -16.34 -10.34
C ALA A 99 -4.87 -17.21 -9.23
N ALA A 100 -4.08 -16.62 -8.37
CA ALA A 100 -3.45 -17.30 -7.24
C ALA A 100 -4.36 -17.39 -6.00
N ARG A 101 -5.57 -16.82 -6.05
CA ARG A 101 -6.53 -16.73 -4.93
C ARG A 101 -5.97 -16.00 -3.72
N ILE A 102 -5.20 -14.94 -3.96
CA ILE A 102 -4.62 -14.10 -2.92
C ILE A 102 -5.49 -12.86 -2.74
N PRO A 103 -5.94 -12.55 -1.50
CA PRO A 103 -6.68 -11.32 -1.24
C PRO A 103 -5.84 -10.09 -1.55
N PHE A 104 -6.46 -9.07 -2.10
CA PHE A 104 -5.79 -7.79 -2.34
C PHE A 104 -6.68 -6.63 -1.91
N VAL A 105 -6.08 -5.48 -1.66
CA VAL A 105 -6.77 -4.26 -1.26
C VAL A 105 -6.23 -3.08 -2.05
N LEU A 106 -7.13 -2.26 -2.57
CA LEU A 106 -6.76 -1.01 -3.23
C LEU A 106 -6.36 0.04 -2.19
N PRO A 107 -5.52 1.04 -2.54
CA PRO A 107 -5.10 2.06 -1.57
C PRO A 107 -6.27 2.73 -0.85
N GLY A 108 -7.32 3.11 -1.56
CA GLY A 108 -8.50 3.73 -0.96
C GLY A 108 -9.26 2.81 -0.03
N LEU A 109 -9.28 1.52 -0.31
CA LEU A 109 -9.97 0.54 0.54
C LEU A 109 -9.26 0.29 1.87
N ILE A 110 -7.97 0.63 1.97
CA ILE A 110 -7.26 0.61 3.26
C ILE A 110 -7.94 1.58 4.23
N LEU A 111 -8.34 2.75 3.74
CA LEU A 111 -9.05 3.75 4.55
C LEU A 111 -10.40 3.22 5.04
N TYR A 112 -11.13 2.56 4.16
CA TYR A 112 -12.40 1.92 4.52
C TYR A 112 -12.19 0.85 5.59
N SER A 113 -11.17 0.03 5.45
CA SER A 113 -10.80 -0.98 6.43
C SER A 113 -10.50 -0.37 7.81
N LEU A 114 -9.74 0.72 7.85
CA LEU A 114 -9.42 1.42 9.09
C LEU A 114 -10.68 1.98 9.76
N LYS A 115 -11.60 2.55 8.97
CA LYS A 115 -12.88 3.03 9.49
C LYS A 115 -13.71 1.88 10.07
N GLN A 116 -13.82 0.77 9.36
CA GLN A 116 -14.60 -0.40 9.79
C GLN A 116 -14.06 -1.00 11.09
N ARG A 117 -12.75 -0.94 11.28
CA ARG A 117 -12.12 -1.41 12.52
C ARG A 117 -12.14 -0.38 13.65
N GLY A 118 -12.78 0.78 13.44
CA GLY A 118 -12.89 1.84 14.43
C GLY A 118 -11.60 2.59 14.70
N ARG A 119 -10.61 2.50 13.81
CA ARG A 119 -9.32 3.18 13.98
C ARG A 119 -9.37 4.65 13.59
N ILE A 120 -10.18 4.98 12.61
CA ILE A 120 -10.44 6.36 12.18
C ILE A 120 -11.94 6.56 12.03
N ASP A 121 -12.40 7.79 12.17
CA ASP A 121 -13.81 8.13 11.96
C ASP A 121 -14.10 8.42 10.48
N GLN A 122 -15.38 8.55 10.15
CA GLN A 122 -15.82 8.83 8.78
C GLN A 122 -15.23 10.13 8.25
N LYS A 123 -15.23 11.18 9.04
CA LYS A 123 -14.71 12.49 8.63
C LYS A 123 -13.21 12.41 8.28
N THR A 124 -12.42 11.75 9.10
CA THR A 124 -11.00 11.53 8.85
C THR A 124 -10.78 10.70 7.61
N ALA A 125 -11.55 9.61 7.44
CA ALA A 125 -11.46 8.74 6.28
C ALA A 125 -11.75 9.48 4.98
N LEU A 126 -12.81 10.30 4.95
CA LEU A 126 -13.15 11.10 3.76
C LEU A 126 -12.08 12.14 3.44
N ARG A 127 -11.52 12.79 4.46
CA ARG A 127 -10.42 13.74 4.27
C ARG A 127 -9.19 13.04 3.67
N CYS A 128 -8.85 11.88 4.18
CA CYS A 128 -7.72 11.10 3.66
C CYS A 128 -7.97 10.65 2.23
N LEU A 129 -9.21 10.26 1.91
CA LEU A 129 -9.58 9.87 0.55
C LEU A 129 -9.39 11.04 -0.42
N ASP A 130 -9.77 12.26 -0.02
CA ASP A 130 -9.57 13.45 -0.83
C ASP A 130 -8.08 13.74 -1.08
N GLN A 131 -7.23 13.49 -0.09
CA GLN A 131 -5.78 13.60 -0.24
C GLN A 131 -5.23 12.57 -1.25
N LEU A 132 -5.85 11.40 -1.32
CA LEU A 132 -5.46 10.32 -2.22
C LEU A 132 -6.04 10.47 -3.63
N ALA A 133 -7.08 11.29 -3.81
CA ALA A 133 -7.89 11.36 -5.03
C ALA A 133 -7.07 11.57 -6.31
N THR A 134 -6.01 12.38 -6.26
CA THR A 134 -5.16 12.68 -7.42
C THR A 134 -4.35 11.46 -7.89
N PHE A 135 -4.14 10.49 -7.02
CA PHE A 135 -3.23 9.36 -7.26
C PHE A 135 -3.96 8.05 -7.56
N ILE A 136 -5.29 8.03 -7.47
CA ILE A 136 -6.11 6.84 -7.72
C ILE A 136 -7.09 7.12 -8.86
N SER A 137 -7.69 6.06 -9.41
CA SER A 137 -8.69 6.21 -10.47
C SER A 137 -9.97 6.86 -9.93
N GLY A 138 -10.73 7.50 -10.84
CA GLY A 138 -12.04 8.05 -10.51
C GLY A 138 -13.01 6.97 -10.02
N ASP A 139 -12.94 5.79 -10.59
CA ASP A 139 -13.77 4.64 -10.17
C ASP A 139 -13.43 4.19 -8.76
N GLU A 140 -12.16 4.09 -8.43
CA GLU A 140 -11.73 3.76 -7.07
C GLU A 140 -12.19 4.83 -6.08
N TYR A 141 -11.98 6.10 -6.39
CA TYR A 141 -12.41 7.22 -5.55
C TYR A 141 -13.90 7.18 -5.29
N SER A 142 -14.71 7.07 -6.34
CA SER A 142 -16.18 7.06 -6.23
C SER A 142 -16.69 5.87 -5.42
N THR A 143 -16.12 4.69 -5.67
CA THR A 143 -16.51 3.47 -4.95
C THR A 143 -16.18 3.57 -3.47
N VAL A 144 -14.97 3.98 -3.14
CA VAL A 144 -14.54 4.11 -1.74
C VAL A 144 -15.34 5.19 -1.04
N ARG A 145 -15.60 6.32 -1.70
CA ARG A 145 -16.40 7.39 -1.14
C ARG A 145 -17.80 6.93 -0.75
N LEU A 146 -18.45 6.18 -1.63
CA LEU A 146 -19.77 5.60 -1.34
C LEU A 146 -19.72 4.69 -0.12
N LEU A 147 -18.70 3.83 -0.04
CA LEU A 147 -18.54 2.93 1.11
C LEU A 147 -18.30 3.71 2.41
N LEU A 148 -17.51 4.78 2.37
CA LEU A 148 -17.23 5.60 3.54
C LEU A 148 -18.43 6.42 3.98
N GLU A 149 -19.29 6.82 3.06
CA GLU A 149 -20.51 7.60 3.35
C GLU A 149 -21.64 6.74 3.88
N GLU A 150 -21.58 5.42 3.73
CA GLU A 150 -22.59 4.52 4.28
C GLU A 150 -22.62 4.61 5.81
N LYS A 151 -23.82 4.74 6.35
CA LYS A 151 -24.01 4.68 7.80
C LYS A 151 -23.87 3.24 8.26
N SER A 152 -22.90 3.01 9.10
CA SER A 152 -22.71 1.70 9.72
C SER A 152 -23.77 1.42 10.77
#